data_682d53e0871b2fce3791ea42fcbdbd07
#
_entry.id   682d53e0871b2fce3791ea42fcbdbd07
#
_cell.length_a   1.000
_cell.length_b   1.000
_cell.length_c   1.000
_cell.angle_alpha   90.00
_cell.angle_beta   90.00
_cell.angle_gamma   90.00
#
_symmetry.space_group_name_H-M   'P 1'
#
loop_
_entity.id
_entity.type
_entity.pdbx_description
1 polymer ?
#
loop_
_entity_poly.entity_id
_entity_poly.type
_entity_poly.pdbx_seq_one_letter_code
_entity_poly.pdbx_strand_id
1 'polypeptide(L)'
;YAAQVAGNLNAFPAMADRLQQAILNYLYLGRLFVNLDGFPSADEFLTDGGALMLNNGEAFWDGNSQGAILGGAVTAVAQDWTKAVLGVGGMNYSTLLSRSVDFDPFFEFMAVSYPDPVDQQLAFGLMQMLWDRGETSGYVQHL
;
A
#
# COMPACT_ATOMS: atom_id res chain seq x y z
N TYR A 1 -0.33 16.87 1.77
CA TYR A 1 -1.54 16.16 1.31
C TYR A 1 -2.22 15.39 2.45
N ALA A 2 -1.52 14.45 3.14
CA ALA A 2 -2.11 13.67 4.23
C ALA A 2 -2.64 14.55 5.37
N ALA A 3 -1.90 15.57 5.79
CA ALA A 3 -2.36 16.56 6.79
C ALA A 3 -3.62 17.31 6.36
N GLN A 4 -3.73 17.67 5.08
CA GLN A 4 -4.94 18.32 4.54
C GLN A 4 -6.15 17.38 4.58
N VAL A 5 -5.93 16.09 4.30
CA VAL A 5 -6.99 15.07 4.40
C VAL A 5 -7.40 14.85 5.85
N ALA A 6 -6.45 14.80 6.80
CA ALA A 6 -6.75 14.68 8.24
C ALA A 6 -7.59 15.86 8.77
N GLY A 7 -7.35 17.07 8.26
CA GLY A 7 -8.14 18.26 8.60
C GLY A 7 -9.49 18.37 7.87
N ASN A 8 -9.70 17.61 6.80
CA ASN A 8 -10.94 17.59 6.03
C ASN A 8 -11.19 16.21 5.42
N LEU A 9 -11.92 15.38 6.14
CA LEU A 9 -12.20 13.99 5.76
C LEU A 9 -13.03 13.84 4.48
N ASN A 10 -13.67 14.89 3.97
CA ASN A 10 -14.32 14.86 2.66
C ASN A 10 -13.32 14.62 1.51
N ALA A 11 -12.03 14.91 1.72
CA ALA A 11 -10.98 14.62 0.75
C ALA A 11 -10.43 13.18 0.83
N PHE A 12 -10.88 12.39 1.82
CA PHE A 12 -10.37 11.03 2.07
C PHE A 12 -10.57 10.05 0.90
N PRO A 13 -11.68 10.08 0.13
CA PRO A 13 -11.83 9.19 -1.03
C PRO A 13 -10.65 9.26 -2.01
N ALA A 14 -10.11 10.46 -2.25
CA ALA A 14 -8.96 10.62 -3.13
C ALA A 14 -7.67 9.96 -2.57
N MET A 15 -7.54 9.79 -1.26
CA MET A 15 -6.43 9.02 -0.67
C MET A 15 -6.61 7.52 -0.95
N ALA A 16 -7.80 6.99 -0.76
CA ALA A 16 -8.10 5.58 -1.07
C ALA A 16 -7.86 5.27 -2.55
N ASP A 17 -8.28 6.15 -3.46
CA ASP A 17 -8.05 6.00 -4.90
C ASP A 17 -6.55 6.01 -5.24
N ARG A 18 -5.74 6.84 -4.55
CA ARG A 18 -4.28 6.84 -4.71
C ARG A 18 -3.62 5.56 -4.23
N LEU A 19 -4.13 4.95 -3.15
CA LEU A 19 -3.64 3.65 -2.69
C LEU A 19 -3.94 2.56 -3.72
N GLN A 20 -5.14 2.53 -4.29
CA GLN A 20 -5.47 1.60 -5.37
C GLN A 20 -4.58 1.82 -6.60
N GLN A 21 -4.32 3.08 -6.97
CA GLN A 21 -3.39 3.36 -8.06
C GLN A 21 -1.96 2.89 -7.75
N ALA A 22 -1.52 3.04 -6.51
CA ALA A 22 -0.20 2.53 -6.09
C ALA A 22 -0.13 1.01 -6.20
N ILE A 23 -1.17 0.29 -5.75
CA ILE A 23 -1.27 -1.17 -5.92
C ILE A 23 -1.13 -1.55 -7.40
N LEU A 24 -1.89 -0.89 -8.28
CA LEU A 24 -1.83 -1.14 -9.72
C LEU A 24 -0.44 -0.90 -10.30
N ASN A 25 0.22 0.19 -9.88
CA ASN A 25 1.59 0.50 -10.33
C ASN A 25 2.58 -0.61 -9.94
N TYR A 26 2.47 -1.16 -8.73
CA TYR A 26 3.32 -2.28 -8.29
C TYR A 26 3.02 -3.57 -9.05
N LEU A 27 1.77 -3.85 -9.40
CA LEU A 27 1.42 -5.00 -10.23
C LEU A 27 2.06 -4.89 -11.62
N TYR A 28 2.00 -3.70 -12.24
CA TYR A 28 2.68 -3.46 -13.51
C TYR A 28 4.21 -3.56 -13.39
N LEU A 29 4.77 -3.03 -12.29
CA LEU A 29 6.21 -3.15 -12.04
C LEU A 29 6.63 -4.61 -11.93
N GLY A 30 5.90 -5.43 -11.17
CA GLY A 30 6.14 -6.87 -11.08
C GLY A 30 6.08 -7.55 -12.46
N ARG A 31 5.07 -7.21 -13.25
CA ARG A 31 4.93 -7.70 -14.64
C ARG A 31 6.12 -7.34 -15.50
N LEU A 32 6.66 -6.13 -15.39
CA LEU A 32 7.84 -5.69 -16.11
C LEU A 32 9.10 -6.48 -15.74
N PHE A 33 9.22 -6.94 -14.49
CA PHE A 33 10.34 -7.77 -14.05
C PHE A 33 10.30 -9.20 -14.62
N VAL A 34 9.13 -9.80 -14.74
CA VAL A 34 9.00 -11.22 -15.11
C VAL A 34 8.69 -11.43 -16.60
N ASN A 35 8.19 -10.41 -17.29
CA ASN A 35 7.88 -10.53 -18.71
C ASN A 35 9.15 -10.33 -19.58
N LEU A 36 9.38 -11.24 -20.51
CA LEU A 36 10.54 -11.15 -21.43
C LEU A 36 10.52 -9.88 -22.29
N ASP A 37 9.35 -9.34 -22.61
CA ASP A 37 9.18 -8.08 -23.35
C ASP A 37 9.21 -6.84 -22.41
N GLY A 38 9.43 -7.04 -21.11
CA GLY A 38 9.59 -6.00 -20.10
C GLY A 38 11.03 -5.57 -19.90
N PHE A 39 11.45 -5.38 -18.65
CA PHE A 39 12.85 -5.03 -18.31
C PHE A 39 13.88 -6.01 -18.88
N PRO A 40 13.64 -7.34 -18.94
CA PRO A 40 14.56 -8.25 -19.57
C PRO A 40 14.91 -7.94 -21.04
N SER A 41 14.08 -7.18 -21.75
CA SER A 41 14.33 -6.78 -23.14
C SER A 41 15.16 -5.50 -23.27
N ALA A 42 15.43 -4.79 -22.19
CA ALA A 42 16.15 -3.53 -22.21
C ALA A 42 17.65 -3.74 -21.92
N ASP A 43 18.50 -3.08 -22.70
CA ASP A 43 19.98 -3.23 -22.63
C ASP A 43 20.53 -2.93 -21.22
N GLU A 44 19.88 -2.04 -20.46
CA GLU A 44 20.25 -1.66 -19.10
C GLU A 44 20.15 -2.82 -18.10
N PHE A 45 19.39 -3.85 -18.42
CA PHE A 45 19.22 -5.06 -17.61
C PHE A 45 20.00 -6.27 -18.14
N LEU A 46 20.92 -6.03 -19.10
CA LEU A 46 21.84 -7.04 -19.60
C LEU A 46 23.24 -6.78 -19.05
N THR A 47 24.01 -7.84 -18.87
CA THR A 47 25.45 -7.73 -18.61
C THR A 47 26.20 -7.29 -19.89
N ASP A 48 27.46 -6.86 -19.77
CA ASP A 48 28.31 -6.54 -20.90
C ASP A 48 28.44 -7.71 -21.93
N GLY A 49 28.21 -8.94 -21.46
CA GLY A 49 28.20 -10.16 -22.30
C GLY A 49 26.80 -10.49 -22.86
N GLY A 50 25.80 -9.65 -22.68
CA GLY A 50 24.42 -9.84 -23.15
C GLY A 50 23.60 -10.84 -22.34
N ALA A 51 24.08 -11.29 -21.17
CA ALA A 51 23.31 -12.17 -20.31
C ALA A 51 22.31 -11.37 -19.47
N LEU A 52 21.12 -11.93 -19.27
CA LEU A 52 20.08 -11.30 -18.45
C LEU A 52 20.51 -11.19 -16.98
N MET A 53 20.40 -9.98 -16.39
CA MET A 53 20.71 -9.71 -14.99
C MET A 53 19.55 -10.06 -14.05
N LEU A 54 18.32 -10.12 -14.57
CA LEU A 54 17.12 -10.42 -13.79
C LEU A 54 16.77 -11.91 -13.91
N ASN A 55 16.31 -12.49 -12.79
CA ASN A 55 15.62 -13.77 -12.84
C ASN A 55 14.18 -13.56 -13.29
N ASN A 56 13.94 -13.60 -14.58
CA ASN A 56 12.63 -13.34 -15.18
C ASN A 56 11.58 -14.44 -14.92
N GLY A 57 11.93 -15.51 -14.21
CA GLY A 57 11.01 -16.59 -13.86
C GLY A 57 10.28 -16.40 -12.55
N GLU A 58 10.78 -15.51 -11.67
CA GLU A 58 10.26 -15.36 -10.32
C GLU A 58 10.31 -13.91 -9.86
N ALA A 59 9.23 -13.46 -9.23
CA ALA A 59 9.17 -12.22 -8.48
C ALA A 59 8.65 -12.50 -7.06
N PHE A 60 9.04 -11.66 -6.12
CA PHE A 60 8.65 -11.74 -4.71
C PHE A 60 8.33 -10.34 -4.22
N TRP A 61 7.40 -10.24 -3.27
CA TRP A 61 7.19 -9.01 -2.55
C TRP A 61 7.95 -9.04 -1.23
N ASP A 62 8.71 -7.98 -0.96
CA ASP A 62 9.29 -7.71 0.36
C ASP A 62 8.91 -6.30 0.77
N GLY A 63 8.06 -6.18 1.78
CA GLY A 63 7.55 -4.91 2.26
C GLY A 63 7.73 -4.75 3.77
N ASN A 64 8.32 -3.64 4.18
CA ASN A 64 8.51 -3.29 5.59
C ASN A 64 7.63 -2.11 5.97
N SER A 65 7.04 -2.12 7.19
CA SER A 65 6.17 -1.06 7.71
C SER A 65 4.99 -0.79 6.76
N GLN A 66 4.86 0.39 6.19
CA GLN A 66 3.81 0.69 5.22
C GLN A 66 3.84 -0.25 4.00
N GLY A 67 5.02 -0.70 3.58
CA GLY A 67 5.19 -1.70 2.53
C GLY A 67 4.61 -3.07 2.90
N ALA A 68 4.51 -3.41 4.17
CA ALA A 68 3.80 -4.58 4.66
C ALA A 68 2.29 -4.36 4.76
N ILE A 69 1.87 -3.18 5.24
CA ILE A 69 0.45 -2.81 5.38
C ILE A 69 -0.27 -2.84 4.02
N LEU A 70 0.36 -2.30 2.99
CA LEU A 70 -0.18 -2.30 1.62
C LEU A 70 0.18 -3.59 0.86
N GLY A 71 1.29 -4.23 1.22
CA GLY A 71 1.86 -5.38 0.54
C GLY A 71 0.96 -6.61 0.55
N GLY A 72 0.16 -6.81 1.58
CA GLY A 72 -0.85 -7.86 1.60
C GLY A 72 -1.89 -7.66 0.50
N ALA A 73 -2.42 -6.44 0.34
CA ALA A 73 -3.36 -6.12 -0.73
C ALA A 73 -2.72 -6.32 -2.12
N VAL A 74 -1.49 -5.83 -2.31
CA VAL A 74 -0.74 -6.04 -3.57
C VAL A 74 -0.57 -7.53 -3.87
N THR A 75 -0.15 -8.32 -2.86
CA THR A 75 0.08 -9.76 -3.01
C THR A 75 -1.20 -10.53 -3.27
N ALA A 76 -2.29 -10.18 -2.60
CA ALA A 76 -3.59 -10.82 -2.76
C ALA A 76 -4.14 -10.73 -4.19
N VAL A 77 -3.78 -9.68 -4.93
CA VAL A 77 -4.23 -9.48 -6.32
C VAL A 77 -3.12 -9.70 -7.36
N ALA A 78 -1.90 -10.03 -6.90
CA ALA A 78 -0.78 -10.28 -7.80
C ALA A 78 -0.99 -11.53 -8.66
N GLN A 79 -0.59 -11.46 -9.91
CA GLN A 79 -0.55 -12.58 -10.84
C GLN A 79 0.87 -13.09 -11.11
N ASP A 80 1.86 -12.28 -10.80
CA ASP A 80 3.27 -12.50 -11.15
C ASP A 80 4.10 -13.01 -9.98
N TRP A 81 3.54 -13.03 -8.78
CA TRP A 81 4.15 -13.66 -7.58
C TRP A 81 3.09 -14.20 -6.63
N THR A 82 3.51 -15.19 -5.83
CA THR A 82 2.67 -15.86 -4.82
C THR A 82 3.32 -15.91 -3.44
N LYS A 83 4.45 -15.23 -3.27
CA LYS A 83 5.21 -15.20 -2.03
C LYS A 83 5.54 -13.77 -1.63
N ALA A 84 5.30 -13.45 -0.36
CA ALA A 84 5.56 -12.13 0.20
C ALA A 84 6.18 -12.24 1.60
N VAL A 85 7.06 -11.29 1.92
CA VAL A 85 7.50 -11.02 3.29
C VAL A 85 6.87 -9.69 3.71
N LEU A 86 6.10 -9.70 4.79
CA LEU A 86 5.37 -8.55 5.32
C LEU A 86 5.93 -8.21 6.71
N GLY A 87 7.04 -7.46 6.72
CA GLY A 87 7.78 -7.13 7.93
C GLY A 87 7.17 -5.95 8.69
N VAL A 88 6.98 -6.11 10.01
CA VAL A 88 6.47 -5.08 10.94
C VAL A 88 5.25 -4.31 10.41
N GLY A 89 4.36 -5.03 9.76
CA GLY A 89 3.11 -4.50 9.22
C GLY A 89 2.01 -4.42 10.28
N GLY A 90 0.82 -4.14 9.82
CA GLY A 90 -0.39 -4.13 10.63
C GLY A 90 -1.62 -3.95 9.76
N MET A 91 -2.77 -4.30 10.29
CA MET A 91 -4.10 -4.05 9.74
C MET A 91 -5.11 -4.07 10.90
N ASN A 92 -6.20 -3.34 10.86
CA ASN A 92 -6.55 -2.37 9.84
C ASN A 92 -5.98 -0.98 10.18
N TYR A 93 -5.94 -0.07 9.24
CA TYR A 93 -5.41 1.28 9.42
C TYR A 93 -6.09 2.05 10.55
N SER A 94 -7.41 2.02 10.64
CA SER A 94 -8.16 2.75 11.67
C SER A 94 -7.76 2.37 13.10
N THR A 95 -7.43 1.10 13.33
CA THR A 95 -6.94 0.62 14.62
C THR A 95 -5.44 0.89 14.79
N LEU A 96 -4.66 0.77 13.71
CA LEU A 96 -3.22 0.98 13.71
C LEU A 96 -2.86 2.44 14.01
N LEU A 97 -3.51 3.39 13.34
CA LEU A 97 -3.18 4.82 13.44
C LEU A 97 -3.31 5.34 14.87
N SER A 98 -4.37 4.98 15.58
CA SER A 98 -4.57 5.40 16.98
C SER A 98 -3.51 4.89 17.96
N ARG A 99 -2.59 4.02 17.50
CA ARG A 99 -1.51 3.40 18.29
C ARG A 99 -0.13 3.68 17.73
N SER A 100 -0.03 4.42 16.64
CA SER A 100 1.24 4.71 15.96
C SER A 100 1.68 6.14 16.26
N VAL A 101 2.90 6.28 16.76
CA VAL A 101 3.56 7.58 16.95
C VAL A 101 3.74 8.33 15.64
N ASP A 102 3.79 7.63 14.51
CA ASP A 102 3.91 8.24 13.19
C ASP A 102 2.62 8.98 12.78
N PHE A 103 1.51 8.70 13.46
CA PHE A 103 0.24 9.39 13.21
C PHE A 103 0.09 10.67 14.03
N ASP A 104 0.82 10.84 15.13
CA ASP A 104 0.68 11.98 16.03
C ASP A 104 0.63 13.33 15.31
N PRO A 105 1.53 13.65 14.34
CA PRO A 105 1.48 14.91 13.61
C PRO A 105 0.21 15.09 12.77
N PHE A 106 -0.38 14.01 12.28
CA PHE A 106 -1.63 14.07 11.52
C PHE A 106 -2.85 14.14 12.43
N PHE A 107 -2.76 13.50 13.60
CA PHE A 107 -3.80 13.55 14.61
C PHE A 107 -4.01 14.98 15.13
N GLU A 108 -2.97 15.80 15.25
CA GLU A 108 -3.08 17.21 15.64
C GLU A 108 -4.02 17.98 14.68
N PHE A 109 -3.90 17.77 13.38
CA PHE A 109 -4.81 18.39 12.39
C PHE A 109 -6.24 17.86 12.51
N MET A 110 -6.39 16.55 12.75
CA MET A 110 -7.68 15.92 12.94
C MET A 110 -8.37 16.43 14.20
N ALA A 111 -7.66 16.53 15.33
CA ALA A 111 -8.19 16.97 16.61
C ALA A 111 -8.69 18.42 16.58
N VAL A 112 -8.08 19.28 15.77
CA VAL A 112 -8.56 20.67 15.58
C VAL A 112 -9.90 20.70 14.85
N SER A 113 -10.06 19.87 13.82
CA SER A 113 -11.27 19.83 12.99
C SER A 113 -12.38 18.97 13.59
N TYR A 114 -12.02 17.96 14.37
CA TYR A 114 -12.91 16.99 15.01
C TYR A 114 -12.52 16.86 16.51
N PRO A 115 -12.89 17.82 17.35
CA PRO A 115 -12.43 17.87 18.74
C PRO A 115 -13.11 16.83 19.65
N ASP A 116 -14.28 16.30 19.27
CA ASP A 116 -14.98 15.27 20.04
C ASP A 116 -14.36 13.88 19.79
N PRO A 117 -13.91 13.16 20.84
CA PRO A 117 -13.35 11.81 20.69
C PRO A 117 -14.33 10.80 20.09
N VAL A 118 -15.63 10.96 20.27
CA VAL A 118 -16.65 10.08 19.67
C VAL A 118 -16.68 10.30 18.15
N ASP A 119 -16.67 11.57 17.72
CA ASP A 119 -16.61 11.91 16.30
C ASP A 119 -15.34 11.39 15.66
N GLN A 120 -14.19 11.43 16.35
CA GLN A 120 -12.93 10.86 15.87
C GLN A 120 -13.06 9.35 15.66
N GLN A 121 -13.64 8.61 16.59
CA GLN A 121 -13.83 7.16 16.46
C GLN A 121 -14.81 6.82 15.34
N LEU A 122 -15.88 7.56 15.18
CA LEU A 122 -16.81 7.41 14.05
C LEU A 122 -16.10 7.68 12.71
N ALA A 123 -15.29 8.74 12.67
CA ALA A 123 -14.51 9.10 11.50
C ALA A 123 -13.52 7.97 11.11
N PHE A 124 -12.79 7.39 12.06
CA PHE A 124 -11.92 6.24 11.80
C PHE A 124 -12.69 5.04 11.24
N GLY A 125 -13.86 4.73 11.78
CA GLY A 125 -14.70 3.65 11.26
C GLY A 125 -15.17 3.91 9.83
N LEU A 126 -15.59 5.14 9.51
CA LEU A 126 -15.99 5.52 8.16
C LEU A 126 -14.81 5.52 7.18
N MET A 127 -13.65 6.02 7.61
CA MET A 127 -12.43 5.98 6.80
C MET A 127 -12.00 4.55 6.50
N GLN A 128 -12.17 3.61 7.43
CA GLN A 128 -11.81 2.21 7.21
C GLN A 128 -12.56 1.61 6.03
N MET A 129 -13.83 1.93 5.84
CA MET A 129 -14.61 1.45 4.68
C MET A 129 -13.98 1.87 3.33
N LEU A 130 -13.26 2.98 3.32
CA LEU A 130 -12.53 3.46 2.14
C LEU A 130 -11.12 2.87 2.08
N TRP A 131 -10.44 2.74 3.22
CA TRP A 131 -9.11 2.11 3.29
C TRP A 131 -9.14 0.64 2.86
N ASP A 132 -10.19 -0.10 3.18
CA ASP A 132 -10.35 -1.51 2.77
C ASP A 132 -10.15 -1.72 1.26
N ARG A 133 -10.33 -0.68 0.45
CA ARG A 133 -10.04 -0.73 -0.98
C ARG A 133 -8.55 -0.69 -1.32
N GLY A 134 -7.69 -0.28 -0.41
CA GLY A 134 -6.27 -0.02 -0.66
C GLY A 134 -5.32 -0.54 0.41
N GLU A 135 -5.78 -1.35 1.35
CA GLU A 135 -4.93 -1.98 2.36
C GLU A 135 -5.27 -3.47 2.58
N THR A 136 -4.40 -4.17 3.28
CA THR A 136 -4.48 -5.63 3.47
C THR A 136 -5.80 -6.10 4.10
N SER A 137 -6.42 -5.32 5.00
CA SER A 137 -7.65 -5.70 5.69
C SER A 137 -8.78 -6.05 4.73
N GLY A 138 -8.94 -5.28 3.64
CA GLY A 138 -9.97 -5.52 2.64
C GLY A 138 -9.71 -6.73 1.73
N TYR A 139 -8.51 -7.32 1.79
CA TYR A 139 -8.08 -8.42 0.90
C TYR A 139 -7.66 -9.68 1.65
N VAL A 140 -7.75 -9.71 2.96
CA VAL A 140 -7.26 -10.81 3.80
C VAL A 140 -7.83 -12.19 3.41
N GLN A 141 -9.04 -12.22 2.88
CA GLN A 141 -9.68 -13.46 2.41
C GLN A 141 -9.09 -14.00 1.09
N HIS A 142 -8.17 -13.26 0.47
CA HIS A 142 -7.50 -13.64 -0.78
C HIS A 142 -6.00 -13.93 -0.59
N LEU A 143 -5.50 -13.89 0.64
CA LEU A 143 -4.12 -14.21 1.01
C LEU A 143 -3.92 -15.70 1.29
#